data_ee83b79148bab0f522a3271d3f5451dc
#
_entry.id   ee83b79148bab0f522a3271d3f5451dc
#
_cell.length_a   1.000
_cell.length_b   1.000
_cell.length_c   1.000
_cell.angle_alpha   90.00
_cell.angle_beta   90.00
_cell.angle_gamma   90.00
#
_symmetry.space_group_name_H-M   'P 1'
#
loop_
_entity.id
_entity.type
_entity.pdbx_description
1 polymer ?
#
loop_
_entity_poly.entity_id
_entity_poly.type
_entity_poly.pdbx_seq_one_letter_code
_entity_poly.pdbx_strand_id
1 'polypeptide(L)'
;MKRYLDAAENAAREAGKLLRQNFQQRQRVHSVAAHDIKLEIDIEAQELISKLLLDVFPAHALYGEEGIVGDQSSDHQWIVDPLDGTVNYFYGIPHFCVSIALRLRNEIMVGVIYDPLRDEMWVGRKGEVPQLNGCSIHVSDRAELAEAVISIGLAKTAETINANFPLLQEMIHRVRKCRVFGSAALDLAYVACGRFDAYIETGISLWDIAAGWLLVENAGGTVDLRPRENMKDKYSIVASNGLIDLKL
;
A
#
# COMPACT_ATOMS: atom_id res chain seq x y z
N MET A 1 17.31 -2.41 -12.94
CA MET A 1 15.99 -2.67 -12.31
C MET A 1 15.95 -3.97 -11.51
N LYS A 2 16.39 -5.12 -12.06
CA LYS A 2 16.31 -6.41 -11.33
C LYS A 2 16.94 -6.37 -9.93
N ARG A 3 18.17 -5.84 -9.79
CA ARG A 3 18.85 -5.74 -8.48
C ARG A 3 18.06 -4.95 -7.43
N TYR A 4 17.30 -3.93 -7.84
CA TYR A 4 16.44 -3.17 -6.93
C TYR A 4 15.23 -3.99 -6.49
N LEU A 5 14.60 -4.72 -7.42
CA LEU A 5 13.49 -5.60 -7.11
C LEU A 5 13.94 -6.71 -6.15
N ASP A 6 15.04 -7.42 -6.46
CA ASP A 6 15.56 -8.51 -5.64
C ASP A 6 15.85 -8.03 -4.19
N ALA A 7 16.36 -6.81 -4.02
CA ALA A 7 16.60 -6.23 -2.69
C ALA A 7 15.30 -5.88 -1.95
N ALA A 8 14.31 -5.31 -2.65
CA ALA A 8 13.00 -4.98 -2.08
C ALA A 8 12.23 -6.25 -1.66
N GLU A 9 12.24 -7.29 -2.50
CA GLU A 9 11.64 -8.59 -2.17
C GLU A 9 12.28 -9.22 -0.92
N ASN A 10 13.61 -9.19 -0.84
CA ASN A 10 14.34 -9.69 0.32
C ASN A 10 13.98 -8.91 1.59
N ALA A 11 13.99 -7.57 1.51
CA ALA A 11 13.65 -6.72 2.65
C ALA A 11 12.20 -6.92 3.12
N ALA A 12 11.23 -6.99 2.17
CA ALA A 12 9.83 -7.25 2.48
C ALA A 12 9.62 -8.63 3.12
N ARG A 13 10.33 -9.66 2.65
CA ARG A 13 10.26 -11.01 3.21
C ARG A 13 10.83 -11.09 4.61
N GLU A 14 11.98 -10.48 4.88
CA GLU A 14 12.60 -10.48 6.22
C GLU A 14 11.75 -9.67 7.22
N ALA A 15 11.24 -8.49 6.84
CA ALA A 15 10.31 -7.75 7.67
C ALA A 15 9.01 -8.52 7.91
N GLY A 16 8.45 -9.15 6.87
CA GLY A 16 7.27 -9.98 7.01
C GLY A 16 7.47 -11.20 7.93
N LYS A 17 8.66 -11.82 7.94
CA LYS A 17 9.01 -12.86 8.92
C LYS A 17 8.98 -12.33 10.36
N LEU A 18 9.56 -11.13 10.58
CA LEU A 18 9.53 -10.46 11.88
C LEU A 18 8.09 -10.22 12.33
N LEU A 19 7.26 -9.65 11.46
CA LEU A 19 5.85 -9.38 11.74
C LEU A 19 5.07 -10.68 12.03
N ARG A 20 5.23 -11.71 11.21
CA ARG A 20 4.56 -13.00 11.38
C ARG A 20 4.94 -13.70 12.69
N GLN A 21 6.21 -13.64 13.10
CA GLN A 21 6.68 -14.25 14.35
C GLN A 21 6.11 -13.57 15.59
N ASN A 22 5.81 -12.26 15.50
CA ASN A 22 5.25 -11.47 16.60
C ASN A 22 3.73 -11.29 16.51
N PHE A 23 3.09 -11.76 15.44
CA PHE A 23 1.63 -11.67 15.28
C PHE A 23 0.91 -12.45 16.39
N GLN A 24 -0.14 -11.85 16.95
CA GLN A 24 -0.90 -12.36 18.10
C GLN A 24 -0.14 -12.43 19.43
N GLN A 25 1.11 -11.96 19.49
CA GLN A 25 1.79 -11.74 20.76
C GLN A 25 1.32 -10.41 21.38
N ARG A 26 1.63 -10.20 22.67
CA ARG A 26 1.33 -8.92 23.32
C ARG A 26 2.17 -7.81 22.71
N GLN A 27 1.53 -6.94 21.93
CA GLN A 27 2.18 -5.83 21.27
C GLN A 27 2.54 -4.72 22.26
N ARG A 28 3.71 -4.13 22.08
CA ARG A 28 4.11 -2.91 22.78
C ARG A 28 3.66 -1.70 21.97
N VAL A 29 2.83 -0.89 22.58
CA VAL A 29 2.28 0.31 21.95
C VAL A 29 3.24 1.46 22.17
N HIS A 30 3.68 2.09 21.08
CA HIS A 30 4.51 3.30 21.10
C HIS A 30 3.63 4.54 21.31
N SER A 31 2.52 4.66 20.58
CA SER A 31 1.55 5.74 20.75
C SER A 31 0.15 5.33 20.29
N VAL A 32 -0.87 6.03 20.81
CA VAL A 32 -2.28 5.82 20.46
C VAL A 32 -2.91 7.16 20.13
N ALA A 33 -3.61 7.23 19.00
CA ALA A 33 -4.50 8.32 18.61
C ALA A 33 -5.93 7.81 18.43
N ALA A 34 -6.90 8.70 18.19
CA ALA A 34 -8.32 8.32 18.12
C ALA A 34 -8.63 7.23 17.07
N HIS A 35 -7.90 7.24 15.94
CA HIS A 35 -8.11 6.31 14.83
C HIS A 35 -6.79 5.69 14.33
N ASP A 36 -5.75 5.69 15.18
CA ASP A 36 -4.43 5.20 14.82
C ASP A 36 -3.68 4.62 16.02
N ILE A 37 -2.88 3.59 15.77
CA ILE A 37 -2.02 2.95 16.75
C ILE A 37 -0.65 2.80 16.11
N LYS A 38 0.41 3.16 16.85
CA LYS A 38 1.80 2.95 16.46
C LYS A 38 2.42 1.95 17.42
N LEU A 39 3.06 0.93 16.91
CA LEU A 39 3.66 -0.14 17.69
C LEU A 39 5.19 -0.07 17.62
N GLU A 40 5.87 -0.62 18.61
CA GLU A 40 7.34 -0.75 18.56
C GLU A 40 7.78 -1.62 17.37
N ILE A 41 6.98 -2.63 17.00
CA ILE A 41 7.27 -3.52 15.88
C ILE A 41 7.28 -2.81 14.52
N ASP A 42 6.50 -1.70 14.33
CA ASP A 42 6.54 -0.88 13.11
C ASP A 42 7.93 -0.29 12.94
N ILE A 43 8.47 0.27 14.03
CA ILE A 43 9.81 0.88 14.06
C ILE A 43 10.89 -0.19 13.81
N GLU A 44 10.83 -1.33 14.51
CA GLU A 44 11.78 -2.43 14.34
C GLU A 44 11.75 -2.97 12.89
N ALA A 45 10.58 -3.09 12.29
CA ALA A 45 10.44 -3.54 10.91
C ALA A 45 11.03 -2.52 9.93
N GLN A 46 10.79 -1.21 10.12
CA GLN A 46 11.40 -0.19 9.28
C GLN A 46 12.91 -0.14 9.42
N GLU A 47 13.45 -0.24 10.62
CA GLU A 47 14.90 -0.30 10.85
C GLU A 47 15.54 -1.49 10.13
N LEU A 48 14.91 -2.67 10.17
CA LEU A 48 15.36 -3.86 9.45
C LEU A 48 15.36 -3.63 7.94
N ILE A 49 14.25 -3.10 7.39
CA ILE A 49 14.12 -2.79 5.95
C ILE A 49 15.19 -1.77 5.55
N SER A 50 15.34 -0.69 6.32
CA SER A 50 16.31 0.38 6.05
C SER A 50 17.73 -0.18 5.98
N LYS A 51 18.10 -1.02 6.95
CA LYS A 51 19.41 -1.66 6.98
C LYS A 51 19.63 -2.54 5.75
N LEU A 52 18.68 -3.43 5.41
CA LEU A 52 18.82 -4.35 4.29
C LEU A 52 18.93 -3.61 2.94
N LEU A 53 18.19 -2.51 2.76
CA LEU A 53 18.22 -1.74 1.53
C LEU A 53 19.45 -0.86 1.43
N LEU A 54 19.82 -0.14 2.49
CA LEU A 54 20.91 0.82 2.45
C LEU A 54 22.30 0.18 2.59
N ASP A 55 22.42 -1.03 3.16
CA ASP A 55 23.66 -1.83 3.08
C ASP A 55 23.98 -2.20 1.61
N VAL A 56 22.97 -2.41 0.78
CA VAL A 56 23.12 -2.71 -0.67
C VAL A 56 23.26 -1.43 -1.51
N PHE A 57 22.55 -0.35 -1.12
CA PHE A 57 22.47 0.92 -1.83
C PHE A 57 22.74 2.11 -0.90
N PRO A 58 23.97 2.32 -0.45
CA PRO A 58 24.29 3.32 0.58
C PRO A 58 24.10 4.78 0.14
N ALA A 59 23.99 5.05 -1.17
CA ALA A 59 23.71 6.37 -1.71
C ALA A 59 22.19 6.67 -1.88
N HIS A 60 21.32 5.72 -1.59
CA HIS A 60 19.88 5.92 -1.66
C HIS A 60 19.37 6.55 -0.37
N ALA A 61 18.24 7.28 -0.47
CA ALA A 61 17.47 7.73 0.66
C ALA A 61 16.33 6.73 0.97
N LEU A 62 15.74 6.84 2.15
CA LEU A 62 14.51 6.17 2.54
C LEU A 62 13.54 7.19 3.14
N TYR A 63 12.31 7.14 2.67
CA TYR A 63 11.15 7.89 3.15
C TYR A 63 10.10 6.89 3.63
N GLY A 64 10.01 6.70 4.93
CA GLY A 64 9.12 5.73 5.55
C GLY A 64 8.12 6.36 6.51
N GLU A 65 7.09 5.59 6.85
CA GLU A 65 6.09 5.99 7.84
C GLU A 65 6.74 6.27 9.20
N GLU A 66 7.71 5.45 9.60
CA GLU A 66 8.39 5.53 10.88
C GLU A 66 9.58 6.49 10.91
N GLY A 67 9.84 7.18 9.79
CA GLY A 67 10.89 8.19 9.67
C GLY A 67 11.68 8.11 8.37
N ILE A 68 12.63 9.01 8.25
CA ILE A 68 13.47 9.18 7.06
C ILE A 68 14.92 8.80 7.35
N VAL A 69 15.61 8.22 6.36
CA VAL A 69 17.03 7.86 6.47
C VAL A 69 17.76 8.29 5.20
N GLY A 70 19.02 8.73 5.34
CA GLY A 70 19.86 9.14 4.24
C GLY A 70 19.56 10.56 3.70
N ASP A 71 20.26 10.93 2.62
CA ASP A 71 20.12 12.25 1.98
C ASP A 71 18.86 12.29 1.13
N GLN A 72 17.85 13.05 1.60
CA GLN A 72 16.56 13.16 0.91
C GLN A 72 16.62 13.91 -0.44
N SER A 73 17.78 14.48 -0.79
CA SER A 73 18.02 15.04 -2.13
C SER A 73 18.46 13.97 -3.15
N SER A 74 18.67 12.72 -2.73
CA SER A 74 19.03 11.61 -3.61
C SER A 74 17.97 11.37 -4.68
N ASP A 75 18.39 11.16 -5.93
CA ASP A 75 17.50 10.76 -7.01
C ASP A 75 16.81 9.42 -6.75
N HIS A 76 17.42 8.56 -5.94
CA HIS A 76 16.90 7.23 -5.59
C HIS A 76 16.37 7.25 -4.15
N GLN A 77 15.08 7.04 -4.00
CA GLN A 77 14.44 7.03 -2.68
C GLN A 77 13.53 5.81 -2.53
N TRP A 78 13.80 5.01 -1.52
CA TRP A 78 12.89 3.96 -1.06
C TRP A 78 11.72 4.60 -0.31
N ILE A 79 10.51 4.17 -0.64
CA ILE A 79 9.27 4.59 0.01
C ILE A 79 8.73 3.35 0.72
N VAL A 80 8.57 3.41 2.04
CA VAL A 80 8.37 2.23 2.88
C VAL A 80 7.22 2.45 3.85
N ASP A 81 6.27 1.52 3.83
CA ASP A 81 5.38 1.25 4.95
C ASP A 81 5.77 -0.13 5.51
N PRO A 82 6.34 -0.17 6.73
CA PRO A 82 6.79 -1.43 7.32
C PRO A 82 5.66 -2.34 7.75
N LEU A 83 4.48 -1.77 8.08
CA LEU A 83 3.29 -2.50 8.53
C LEU A 83 2.01 -1.74 8.15
N ASP A 84 1.61 -1.81 6.88
CA ASP A 84 0.29 -1.32 6.48
C ASP A 84 -0.82 -2.20 7.08
N GLY A 85 -1.72 -1.57 7.83
CA GLY A 85 -2.74 -2.26 8.62
C GLY A 85 -2.36 -2.46 10.09
N THR A 86 -1.65 -1.53 10.73
CA THR A 86 -1.20 -1.59 12.12
C THR A 86 -2.35 -1.84 13.12
N VAL A 87 -3.52 -1.22 12.90
CA VAL A 87 -4.71 -1.47 13.73
C VAL A 87 -5.17 -2.92 13.60
N ASN A 88 -5.21 -3.47 12.38
CA ASN A 88 -5.54 -4.88 12.17
C ASN A 88 -4.55 -5.79 12.91
N TYR A 89 -3.27 -5.52 12.74
CA TYR A 89 -2.21 -6.28 13.40
C TYR A 89 -2.37 -6.27 14.93
N PHE A 90 -2.59 -5.09 15.53
CA PHE A 90 -2.77 -4.94 16.97
C PHE A 90 -3.94 -5.75 17.51
N TYR A 91 -5.06 -5.78 16.79
CA TYR A 91 -6.26 -6.54 17.18
C TYR A 91 -6.24 -8.01 16.73
N GLY A 92 -5.14 -8.50 16.15
CA GLY A 92 -5.02 -9.89 15.70
C GLY A 92 -5.86 -10.21 14.46
N ILE A 93 -6.24 -9.19 13.68
CA ILE A 93 -6.95 -9.36 12.41
C ILE A 93 -5.91 -9.69 11.32
N PRO A 94 -6.01 -10.84 10.62
CA PRO A 94 -5.00 -11.31 9.68
C PRO A 94 -5.09 -10.59 8.31
N HIS A 95 -4.97 -9.25 8.31
CA HIS A 95 -5.03 -8.41 7.12
C HIS A 95 -4.10 -7.20 7.28
N PHE A 96 -2.83 -7.39 6.92
CA PHE A 96 -1.75 -6.42 6.96
C PHE A 96 -0.62 -6.86 6.04
N CYS A 97 0.26 -5.94 5.66
CA CYS A 97 1.38 -6.24 4.78
C CYS A 97 2.58 -5.31 5.01
N VAL A 98 3.69 -5.64 4.34
CA VAL A 98 4.82 -4.76 4.12
C VAL A 98 4.72 -4.16 2.72
N SER A 99 4.89 -2.84 2.59
CA SER A 99 4.88 -2.13 1.31
C SER A 99 6.21 -1.42 1.09
N ILE A 100 6.89 -1.71 -0.02
CA ILE A 100 8.17 -1.11 -0.40
C ILE A 100 8.13 -0.68 -1.86
N ALA A 101 8.43 0.59 -2.13
CA ALA A 101 8.60 1.09 -3.48
C ALA A 101 9.97 1.76 -3.65
N LEU A 102 10.51 1.77 -4.86
CA LEU A 102 11.66 2.60 -5.23
C LEU A 102 11.18 3.71 -6.16
N ARG A 103 11.38 4.94 -5.75
CA ARG A 103 11.22 6.13 -6.57
C ARG A 103 12.58 6.56 -7.14
N LEU A 104 12.64 6.77 -8.45
CA LEU A 104 13.75 7.43 -9.12
C LEU A 104 13.28 8.80 -9.58
N ARG A 105 13.78 9.87 -8.97
CA ARG A 105 13.27 11.24 -9.13
C ARG A 105 11.77 11.30 -8.77
N ASN A 106 10.91 11.42 -9.79
CA ASN A 106 9.46 11.53 -9.59
C ASN A 106 8.67 10.31 -10.06
N GLU A 107 9.34 9.21 -10.42
CA GLU A 107 8.72 8.02 -10.99
C GLU A 107 8.92 6.81 -10.08
N ILE A 108 7.84 6.06 -9.83
CA ILE A 108 7.93 4.78 -9.14
C ILE A 108 8.44 3.72 -10.13
N MET A 109 9.57 3.12 -9.80
CA MET A 109 10.28 2.18 -10.68
C MET A 109 10.14 0.72 -10.26
N VAL A 110 9.96 0.49 -8.95
CA VAL A 110 9.80 -0.84 -8.35
C VAL A 110 8.70 -0.73 -7.29
N GLY A 111 7.86 -1.75 -7.19
CA GLY A 111 6.86 -1.90 -6.15
C GLY A 111 6.82 -3.34 -5.66
N VAL A 112 6.81 -3.52 -4.35
CA VAL A 112 6.68 -4.81 -3.67
C VAL A 112 5.68 -4.67 -2.53
N ILE A 113 4.70 -5.56 -2.47
CA ILE A 113 3.76 -5.71 -1.36
C ILE A 113 3.82 -7.16 -0.91
N TYR A 114 3.95 -7.40 0.39
CA TYR A 114 4.04 -8.74 0.94
C TYR A 114 3.11 -8.96 2.12
N ASP A 115 2.12 -9.86 1.94
CA ASP A 115 1.29 -10.39 3.02
C ASP A 115 2.00 -11.60 3.65
N PRO A 116 2.54 -11.48 4.87
CA PRO A 116 3.33 -12.55 5.48
C PRO A 116 2.49 -13.70 6.02
N LEU A 117 1.18 -13.51 6.20
CA LEU A 117 0.30 -14.56 6.70
C LEU A 117 -0.20 -15.48 5.60
N ARG A 118 -0.47 -14.92 4.40
CA ARG A 118 -0.87 -15.68 3.22
C ARG A 118 0.30 -16.13 2.37
N ASP A 119 1.53 -15.63 2.67
CA ASP A 119 2.72 -15.77 1.84
C ASP A 119 2.45 -15.35 0.38
N GLU A 120 1.77 -14.22 0.23
CA GLU A 120 1.49 -13.59 -1.05
C GLU A 120 2.42 -12.39 -1.26
N MET A 121 3.22 -12.45 -2.33
CA MET A 121 4.17 -11.41 -2.72
C MET A 121 3.78 -10.84 -4.09
N TRP A 122 3.32 -9.59 -4.11
CA TRP A 122 3.09 -8.84 -5.34
C TRP A 122 4.33 -8.02 -5.67
N VAL A 123 4.82 -8.15 -6.90
CA VAL A 123 6.03 -7.48 -7.37
C VAL A 123 5.82 -6.86 -8.74
N GLY A 124 6.38 -5.67 -8.94
CA GLY A 124 6.34 -4.99 -10.23
C GLY A 124 7.57 -4.12 -10.49
N ARG A 125 7.92 -4.00 -11.77
CA ARG A 125 8.89 -3.04 -12.29
C ARG A 125 8.21 -2.20 -13.35
N LYS A 126 8.49 -0.90 -13.39
CA LYS A 126 7.86 0.01 -14.35
C LYS A 126 7.95 -0.52 -15.79
N GLY A 127 6.80 -0.59 -16.45
CA GLY A 127 6.67 -1.06 -17.84
C GLY A 127 6.67 -2.58 -18.01
N GLU A 128 6.67 -3.35 -16.92
CA GLU A 128 6.58 -4.82 -16.97
C GLU A 128 5.29 -5.30 -16.31
N VAL A 129 4.73 -6.40 -16.83
CA VAL A 129 3.54 -7.04 -16.20
C VAL A 129 3.90 -7.49 -14.79
N PRO A 130 3.12 -7.08 -13.77
CA PRO A 130 3.41 -7.43 -12.39
C PRO A 130 3.09 -8.90 -12.12
N GLN A 131 3.61 -9.41 -11.00
CA GLN A 131 3.47 -10.82 -10.63
C GLN A 131 2.99 -10.96 -9.18
N LEU A 132 2.19 -11.98 -8.95
CA LEU A 132 1.87 -12.53 -7.63
C LEU A 132 2.53 -13.90 -7.50
N ASN A 133 3.49 -14.05 -6.59
CA ASN A 133 4.24 -15.29 -6.38
C ASN A 133 4.79 -15.89 -7.70
N GLY A 134 5.34 -15.04 -8.58
CA GLY A 134 5.92 -15.44 -9.86
C GLY A 134 4.92 -15.64 -11.00
N CYS A 135 3.62 -15.57 -10.76
CA CYS A 135 2.58 -15.65 -11.79
C CYS A 135 2.16 -14.24 -12.23
N SER A 136 2.14 -13.97 -13.53
CA SER A 136 1.66 -12.69 -14.06
C SER A 136 0.22 -12.41 -13.65
N ILE A 137 -0.05 -11.15 -13.28
CA ILE A 137 -1.37 -10.69 -12.85
C ILE A 137 -1.87 -9.55 -13.72
N HIS A 138 -3.17 -9.42 -13.79
CA HIS A 138 -3.89 -8.33 -14.47
C HIS A 138 -5.07 -7.88 -13.61
N VAL A 139 -5.51 -6.66 -13.83
CA VAL A 139 -6.79 -6.17 -13.28
C VAL A 139 -7.96 -7.02 -13.81
N SER A 140 -9.10 -6.92 -13.17
CA SER A 140 -10.31 -7.65 -13.62
C SER A 140 -10.81 -7.13 -14.98
N ASP A 141 -11.58 -7.96 -15.66
CA ASP A 141 -12.28 -7.65 -16.92
C ASP A 141 -13.74 -7.22 -16.72
N ARG A 142 -14.20 -7.05 -15.47
CA ARG A 142 -15.55 -6.60 -15.16
C ARG A 142 -15.75 -5.15 -15.60
N ALA A 143 -16.78 -4.90 -16.43
CA ALA A 143 -17.10 -3.57 -16.94
C ALA A 143 -18.36 -2.97 -16.29
N GLU A 144 -19.23 -3.82 -15.73
CA GLU A 144 -20.48 -3.37 -15.13
C GLU A 144 -20.28 -3.03 -13.65
N LEU A 145 -20.56 -1.78 -13.27
CA LEU A 145 -20.41 -1.31 -11.89
C LEU A 145 -21.25 -2.15 -10.89
N ALA A 146 -22.41 -2.63 -11.29
CA ALA A 146 -23.28 -3.48 -10.49
C ALA A 146 -22.66 -4.86 -10.17
N GLU A 147 -21.62 -5.27 -10.89
CA GLU A 147 -20.87 -6.51 -10.65
C GLU A 147 -19.60 -6.27 -9.84
N ALA A 148 -19.19 -5.01 -9.69
CA ALA A 148 -17.94 -4.64 -9.09
C ALA A 148 -17.88 -4.91 -7.58
N VAL A 149 -16.71 -5.33 -7.11
CA VAL A 149 -16.33 -5.33 -5.70
C VAL A 149 -15.27 -4.25 -5.50
N ILE A 150 -15.59 -3.24 -4.71
CA ILE A 150 -14.68 -2.12 -4.45
C ILE A 150 -14.28 -2.05 -2.98
N SER A 151 -13.09 -1.52 -2.71
CA SER A 151 -12.68 -1.13 -1.36
C SER A 151 -12.65 0.38 -1.22
N ILE A 152 -13.06 0.88 -0.04
CA ILE A 152 -13.03 2.29 0.31
C ILE A 152 -12.26 2.43 1.60
N GLY A 153 -11.18 3.19 1.57
CA GLY A 153 -10.41 3.54 2.75
C GLY A 153 -11.12 4.64 3.55
N LEU A 154 -11.11 4.49 4.86
CA LEU A 154 -11.59 5.49 5.80
C LEU A 154 -10.38 6.02 6.57
N ALA A 155 -9.84 7.14 6.14
CA ALA A 155 -8.67 7.75 6.72
C ALA A 155 -8.90 8.23 8.17
N LYS A 156 -7.79 8.52 8.86
CA LYS A 156 -7.64 8.59 10.31
C LYS A 156 -8.25 9.83 11.01
N THR A 157 -8.85 10.78 10.27
CA THR A 157 -9.41 12.03 10.86
C THR A 157 -10.90 12.18 10.60
N ALA A 158 -11.60 12.90 11.49
CA ALA A 158 -13.03 13.18 11.31
C ALA A 158 -13.30 13.90 9.96
N GLU A 159 -12.40 14.77 9.51
CA GLU A 159 -12.52 15.47 8.23
C GLU A 159 -12.49 14.47 7.06
N THR A 160 -11.51 13.56 7.04
CA THR A 160 -11.36 12.58 5.96
C THR A 160 -12.44 11.50 5.99
N ILE A 161 -12.89 11.10 7.18
CA ILE A 161 -14.05 10.19 7.34
C ILE A 161 -15.30 10.85 6.75
N ASN A 162 -15.59 12.09 7.13
CA ASN A 162 -16.76 12.83 6.63
C ASN A 162 -16.69 13.08 5.11
N ALA A 163 -15.50 13.26 4.56
CA ALA A 163 -15.30 13.41 3.11
C ALA A 163 -15.60 12.12 2.33
N ASN A 164 -15.28 10.96 2.90
CA ASN A 164 -15.46 9.66 2.24
C ASN A 164 -16.84 9.02 2.50
N PHE A 165 -17.54 9.42 3.57
CA PHE A 165 -18.81 8.81 3.93
C PHE A 165 -19.91 8.93 2.87
N PRO A 166 -20.13 10.10 2.20
CA PRO A 166 -21.11 10.20 1.12
C PRO A 166 -20.81 9.27 -0.05
N LEU A 167 -19.53 9.11 -0.40
CA LEU A 167 -19.09 8.19 -1.44
C LEU A 167 -19.40 6.74 -1.07
N LEU A 168 -19.09 6.33 0.16
CA LEU A 168 -19.42 4.99 0.64
C LEU A 168 -20.94 4.74 0.57
N GLN A 169 -21.75 5.71 1.01
CA GLN A 169 -23.21 5.63 0.95
C GLN A 169 -23.71 5.47 -0.48
N GLU A 170 -23.17 6.23 -1.43
CA GLU A 170 -23.54 6.12 -2.84
C GLU A 170 -23.12 4.76 -3.43
N MET A 171 -21.86 4.35 -3.23
CA MET A 171 -21.32 3.13 -3.81
C MET A 171 -21.99 1.86 -3.30
N ILE A 172 -22.40 1.79 -2.04
CA ILE A 172 -23.12 0.63 -1.49
C ILE A 172 -24.37 0.27 -2.32
N HIS A 173 -25.05 1.26 -2.90
CA HIS A 173 -26.25 1.04 -3.72
C HIS A 173 -25.97 0.71 -5.19
N ARG A 174 -24.75 0.98 -5.67
CA ARG A 174 -24.39 0.88 -7.09
C ARG A 174 -23.55 -0.33 -7.44
N VAL A 175 -22.75 -0.82 -6.48
CA VAL A 175 -21.81 -1.92 -6.69
C VAL A 175 -22.34 -3.24 -6.09
N ARG A 176 -21.75 -4.35 -6.49
CA ARG A 176 -22.06 -5.65 -5.88
C ARG A 176 -21.71 -5.70 -4.40
N LYS A 177 -20.56 -5.17 -4.02
CA LYS A 177 -20.12 -5.08 -2.60
C LYS A 177 -19.07 -3.98 -2.42
N CYS A 178 -19.23 -3.24 -1.32
CA CYS A 178 -18.17 -2.43 -0.74
C CYS A 178 -17.42 -3.20 0.35
N ARG A 179 -16.14 -2.87 0.51
CA ARG A 179 -15.27 -3.36 1.57
C ARG A 179 -14.57 -2.18 2.25
N VAL A 180 -14.23 -2.37 3.52
CA VAL A 180 -13.37 -1.48 4.31
C VAL A 180 -12.44 -2.41 5.09
N PHE A 181 -11.24 -2.62 4.61
CA PHE A 181 -10.34 -3.63 5.18
C PHE A 181 -9.23 -3.05 6.05
N GLY A 182 -8.85 -1.77 5.84
CA GLY A 182 -7.87 -1.08 6.68
C GLY A 182 -6.42 -1.45 6.37
N SER A 183 -6.11 -1.77 5.11
CA SER A 183 -4.77 -1.92 4.55
C SER A 183 -4.81 -1.45 3.10
N ALA A 184 -4.32 -0.24 2.84
CA ALA A 184 -4.40 0.39 1.53
C ALA A 184 -3.52 -0.32 0.50
N ALA A 185 -2.33 -0.76 0.89
CA ALA A 185 -1.42 -1.48 0.01
C ALA A 185 -2.00 -2.82 -0.42
N LEU A 186 -2.64 -3.60 0.50
CA LEU A 186 -3.33 -4.84 0.13
C LEU A 186 -4.54 -4.59 -0.76
N ASP A 187 -5.32 -3.54 -0.50
CA ASP A 187 -6.46 -3.19 -1.33
C ASP A 187 -6.03 -2.87 -2.77
N LEU A 188 -4.94 -2.12 -2.95
CA LEU A 188 -4.34 -1.85 -4.26
C LEU A 188 -3.77 -3.11 -4.91
N ALA A 189 -3.10 -3.99 -4.14
CA ALA A 189 -2.62 -5.27 -4.63
C ALA A 189 -3.78 -6.16 -5.12
N TYR A 190 -4.93 -6.10 -4.44
CA TYR A 190 -6.13 -6.81 -4.85
C TYR A 190 -6.78 -6.23 -6.11
N VAL A 191 -6.70 -4.91 -6.33
CA VAL A 191 -7.07 -4.31 -7.61
C VAL A 191 -6.14 -4.80 -8.72
N ALA A 192 -4.82 -4.76 -8.50
CA ALA A 192 -3.82 -5.18 -9.49
C ALA A 192 -3.96 -6.64 -9.93
N CYS A 193 -4.48 -7.52 -9.06
CA CYS A 193 -4.69 -8.94 -9.41
C CYS A 193 -6.16 -9.31 -9.67
N GLY A 194 -7.05 -8.31 -9.87
CA GLY A 194 -8.45 -8.52 -10.24
C GLY A 194 -9.37 -9.08 -9.16
N ARG A 195 -8.91 -9.13 -7.88
CA ARG A 195 -9.76 -9.50 -6.75
C ARG A 195 -10.75 -8.39 -6.40
N PHE A 196 -10.33 -7.10 -6.54
CA PHE A 196 -11.16 -5.91 -6.49
C PHE A 196 -11.18 -5.22 -7.85
N ASP A 197 -12.18 -4.38 -8.06
CA ASP A 197 -12.35 -3.58 -9.26
C ASP A 197 -11.93 -2.14 -9.06
N ALA A 198 -12.00 -1.63 -7.84
CA ALA A 198 -11.47 -0.33 -7.46
C ALA A 198 -11.08 -0.25 -5.98
N TYR A 199 -10.18 0.69 -5.68
CA TYR A 199 -9.87 1.21 -4.38
C TYR A 199 -9.96 2.74 -4.39
N ILE A 200 -10.59 3.33 -3.37
CA ILE A 200 -10.82 4.77 -3.27
C ILE A 200 -10.53 5.22 -1.84
N GLU A 201 -9.68 6.24 -1.68
CA GLU A 201 -9.43 6.86 -0.37
C GLU A 201 -9.02 8.32 -0.51
N THR A 202 -9.37 9.12 0.50
CA THR A 202 -8.98 10.52 0.63
C THR A 202 -8.19 10.73 1.92
N GLY A 203 -6.99 11.29 1.82
CA GLY A 203 -6.13 11.58 2.97
C GLY A 203 -5.07 10.52 3.26
N ILE A 204 -4.74 9.69 2.27
CA ILE A 204 -3.74 8.62 2.31
C ILE A 204 -2.31 9.16 2.16
N SER A 205 -1.32 8.48 2.71
CA SER A 205 0.09 8.83 2.56
C SER A 205 0.74 8.13 1.37
N LEU A 206 1.90 8.65 0.93
CA LEU A 206 2.60 8.08 -0.23
C LEU A 206 3.12 6.66 0.04
N TRP A 207 3.56 6.36 1.26
CA TRP A 207 4.08 5.03 1.60
C TRP A 207 3.02 3.93 1.56
N ASP A 208 1.75 4.26 1.87
CA ASP A 208 0.62 3.33 1.79
C ASP A 208 0.31 2.92 0.34
N ILE A 209 0.61 3.79 -0.65
CA ILE A 209 0.10 3.65 -2.02
C ILE A 209 1.16 3.47 -3.10
N ALA A 210 2.42 3.87 -2.87
CA ALA A 210 3.43 3.95 -3.93
C ALA A 210 3.67 2.60 -4.63
N ALA A 211 3.79 1.51 -3.89
CA ALA A 211 3.97 0.18 -4.48
C ALA A 211 2.71 -0.27 -5.24
N GLY A 212 1.55 -0.14 -4.61
CA GLY A 212 0.26 -0.53 -5.19
C GLY A 212 -0.10 0.27 -6.44
N TRP A 213 0.21 1.57 -6.46
CA TRP A 213 0.04 2.42 -7.64
C TRP A 213 0.74 1.82 -8.87
N LEU A 214 2.05 1.53 -8.75
CA LEU A 214 2.81 0.91 -9.83
C LEU A 214 2.21 -0.43 -10.27
N LEU A 215 1.80 -1.27 -9.31
CA LEU A 215 1.23 -2.57 -9.60
C LEU A 215 -0.08 -2.46 -10.39
N VAL A 216 -0.98 -1.54 -10.00
CA VAL A 216 -2.26 -1.34 -10.69
C VAL A 216 -2.05 -0.84 -12.11
N GLU A 217 -1.21 0.18 -12.34
CA GLU A 217 -0.94 0.69 -13.68
C GLU A 217 -0.31 -0.38 -14.58
N ASN A 218 0.68 -1.11 -14.08
CA ASN A 218 1.36 -2.17 -14.83
C ASN A 218 0.45 -3.38 -15.11
N ALA A 219 -0.57 -3.61 -14.27
CA ALA A 219 -1.58 -4.66 -14.48
C ALA A 219 -2.66 -4.28 -15.51
N GLY A 220 -2.60 -3.07 -16.06
CA GLY A 220 -3.55 -2.54 -17.05
C GLY A 220 -4.70 -1.72 -16.44
N GLY A 221 -4.65 -1.40 -15.14
CA GLY A 221 -5.58 -0.52 -14.48
C GLY A 221 -5.24 0.96 -14.63
N THR A 222 -6.04 1.80 -13.98
CA THR A 222 -5.85 3.26 -13.94
C THR A 222 -5.74 3.75 -12.51
N VAL A 223 -4.90 4.78 -12.30
CA VAL A 223 -4.74 5.44 -11.01
C VAL A 223 -4.85 6.95 -11.19
N ASP A 224 -5.86 7.55 -10.58
CA ASP A 224 -5.98 9.02 -10.44
C ASP A 224 -5.50 9.39 -9.04
N LEU A 225 -4.36 10.07 -8.96
CA LEU A 225 -3.72 10.48 -7.72
C LEU A 225 -3.65 12.00 -7.66
N ARG A 226 -4.27 12.60 -6.63
CA ARG A 226 -4.32 14.06 -6.45
C ARG A 226 -3.75 14.45 -5.09
N PRO A 227 -2.74 15.33 -5.04
CA PRO A 227 -2.26 15.91 -3.78
C PRO A 227 -3.39 16.67 -3.07
N ARG A 228 -3.38 16.64 -1.74
CA ARG A 228 -4.31 17.40 -0.90
C ARG A 228 -3.67 18.74 -0.52
N GLU A 229 -4.20 19.87 -1.02
CA GLU A 229 -3.65 21.21 -0.84
C GLU A 229 -3.46 21.61 0.63
N ASN A 230 -4.36 21.17 1.52
CA ASN A 230 -4.35 21.54 2.94
C ASN A 230 -3.70 20.50 3.86
N MET A 231 -3.16 19.40 3.31
CA MET A 231 -2.60 18.29 4.08
C MET A 231 -1.26 17.88 3.47
N LYS A 232 -0.17 18.22 4.15
CA LYS A 232 1.17 17.89 3.69
C LYS A 232 1.33 16.36 3.50
N ASP A 233 1.92 15.97 2.37
CA ASP A 233 2.21 14.57 2.02
C ASP A 233 0.98 13.63 2.05
N LYS A 234 -0.24 14.19 1.84
CA LYS A 234 -1.47 13.44 1.73
C LYS A 234 -2.08 13.55 0.34
N TYR A 235 -2.73 12.46 -0.08
CA TYR A 235 -3.29 12.29 -1.41
C TYR A 235 -4.75 11.83 -1.33
N SER A 236 -5.50 12.09 -2.40
CA SER A 236 -6.72 11.36 -2.74
C SER A 236 -6.37 10.41 -3.88
N ILE A 237 -6.79 9.17 -3.77
CA ILE A 237 -6.53 8.13 -4.77
C ILE A 237 -7.83 7.48 -5.23
N VAL A 238 -7.92 7.27 -6.54
CA VAL A 238 -8.89 6.39 -7.18
C VAL A 238 -8.11 5.44 -8.07
N ALA A 239 -8.00 4.18 -7.67
CA ALA A 239 -7.39 3.13 -8.46
C ALA A 239 -8.47 2.16 -8.92
N SER A 240 -8.49 1.78 -10.20
CA SER A 240 -9.50 0.89 -10.74
C SER A 240 -8.96 -0.01 -11.87
N ASN A 241 -9.77 -0.96 -12.30
CA ASN A 241 -9.50 -1.76 -13.49
C ASN A 241 -9.59 -0.98 -14.81
N GLY A 242 -9.97 0.31 -14.77
CA GLY A 242 -10.10 1.17 -15.94
C GLY A 242 -11.34 0.92 -16.81
N LEU A 243 -12.18 -0.06 -16.47
CA LEU A 243 -13.37 -0.45 -17.24
C LEU A 243 -14.67 0.02 -16.61
N ILE A 244 -14.74 0.04 -15.27
CA ILE A 244 -15.95 0.49 -14.55
C ILE A 244 -16.04 2.01 -14.51
N ASP A 245 -17.24 2.58 -14.76
CA ASP A 245 -17.53 4.01 -14.62
C ASP A 245 -18.01 4.32 -13.19
N LEU A 246 -17.09 4.79 -12.36
CA LEU A 246 -17.36 5.14 -10.95
C LEU A 246 -18.21 6.42 -10.81
N LYS A 247 -18.18 7.33 -11.80
CA LYS A 247 -18.87 8.65 -11.80
C LYS A 247 -18.54 9.48 -10.55
N LEU A 248 -17.25 9.62 -10.24
CA LEU A 248 -16.70 10.37 -9.10
C LEU A 248 -16.47 11.84 -9.43
#